data_6d3d0997cca3e94c3c44b6ac1692f6d5
#
_entry.id   6d3d0997cca3e94c3c44b6ac1692f6d5
#
_cell.length_a   1.000
_cell.length_b   1.000
_cell.length_c   1.000
_cell.angle_alpha   90.00
_cell.angle_beta   90.00
_cell.angle_gamma   90.00
#
_symmetry.space_group_name_H-M   'P 1'
#
loop_
_entity.id
_entity.type
_entity.pdbx_description
1 polymer ?
#
loop_
_entity_poly.entity_id
_entity_poly.type
_entity_poly.pdbx_seq_one_letter_code
_entity_poly.pdbx_strand_id
1 'polypeptide(L)'
;STLSSSSAASDVYKRQEGNRIVRFEYEGIFEEILDELGQMPLPPYITHKLEDKNRYQTVYAEHEGSAAAPTAGLHFTKELLEEIKAKGIKIAHVTLHVGLGTFRPVKEDNILDHHMHSEFYVIDEKAAETINETKKNGGRIIAVGTTSTRTLETVADENGMLRACSGWTDIFIYPGYKFKAIDGLITNFHLPESTLLMLVSALYSREKILEAYKVAVEERYRFFSFGDAMLIL
;
A
#
# COMPACT_ATOMS: atom_id res chain seq x y z
N SER A 1 4.94 0.04 39.09
CA SER A 1 4.97 -1.42 39.14
C SER A 1 5.72 -1.92 37.92
N THR A 2 6.92 -2.39 38.16
CA THR A 2 7.75 -3.08 37.17
C THR A 2 7.12 -4.43 36.91
N LEU A 3 6.46 -4.58 35.77
CA LEU A 3 6.12 -5.88 35.22
C LEU A 3 7.45 -6.55 34.82
N SER A 4 7.88 -7.52 35.58
CA SER A 4 8.94 -8.43 35.14
C SER A 4 8.31 -9.41 34.16
N SER A 5 8.21 -9.02 32.89
CA SER A 5 7.89 -9.99 31.84
C SER A 5 9.15 -10.81 31.58
N SER A 6 9.06 -12.13 31.83
CA SER A 6 10.12 -13.09 31.53
C SER A 6 10.22 -13.42 30.03
N SER A 7 9.90 -12.48 29.16
CA SER A 7 9.99 -12.66 27.72
C SER A 7 11.36 -12.23 27.23
N ALA A 8 12.05 -13.12 26.52
CA ALA A 8 13.34 -12.84 25.90
C ALA A 8 13.30 -13.22 24.42
N ALA A 9 14.00 -12.44 23.61
CA ALA A 9 14.25 -12.78 22.22
C ALA A 9 15.75 -12.99 21.99
N SER A 10 16.15 -14.13 21.44
CA SER A 10 17.52 -14.43 21.09
C SER A 10 17.70 -14.51 19.58
N ASP A 11 18.78 -13.92 19.10
CA ASP A 11 19.17 -13.90 17.68
C ASP A 11 19.71 -15.29 17.32
N VAL A 12 19.03 -16.03 16.43
CA VAL A 12 19.43 -17.38 16.03
C VAL A 12 20.24 -17.35 14.76
N TYR A 13 19.86 -16.53 13.76
CA TYR A 13 20.59 -16.36 12.51
C TYR A 13 20.49 -14.92 11.99
N LYS A 14 21.62 -14.45 11.40
CA LYS A 14 21.58 -13.33 10.44
C LYS A 14 21.37 -13.90 9.04
N ARG A 15 20.33 -13.47 8.35
CA ARG A 15 20.15 -13.71 6.92
C ARG A 15 20.68 -12.53 6.11
N GLN A 16 20.84 -12.75 4.80
CA GLN A 16 21.15 -11.66 3.86
C GLN A 16 20.09 -10.56 3.95
N GLU A 17 20.44 -9.35 3.56
CA GLU A 17 19.56 -8.18 3.56
C GLU A 17 19.10 -7.67 4.94
N GLY A 18 19.81 -8.01 5.99
CA GLY A 18 19.52 -7.53 7.36
C GLY A 18 18.40 -8.26 8.07
N ASN A 19 17.80 -9.28 7.46
CA ASN A 19 16.81 -10.13 8.10
C ASN A 19 17.46 -10.97 9.20
N ARG A 20 16.69 -11.23 10.26
CA ARG A 20 17.11 -12.06 11.39
C ARG A 20 16.04 -13.10 11.69
N ILE A 21 16.44 -14.29 12.05
CA ILE A 21 15.58 -15.27 12.68
C ILE A 21 15.83 -15.17 14.16
N VAL A 22 14.76 -14.94 14.92
CA VAL A 22 14.80 -14.82 16.36
C VAL A 22 13.95 -15.92 16.98
N ARG A 23 14.35 -16.38 18.17
CA ARG A 23 13.54 -17.25 19.01
C ARG A 23 12.97 -16.39 20.13
N PHE A 24 11.67 -16.45 20.32
CA PHE A 24 10.99 -15.85 21.46
C PHE A 24 10.80 -16.92 22.55
N GLU A 25 11.15 -16.56 23.77
CA GLU A 25 10.85 -17.33 24.99
C GLU A 25 9.85 -16.51 25.79
N TYR A 26 8.66 -17.04 26.01
CA TYR A 26 7.56 -16.31 26.65
C TYR A 26 6.61 -17.29 27.33
N GLU A 27 5.80 -16.78 28.27
CA GLU A 27 4.70 -17.48 28.91
C GLU A 27 3.39 -16.79 28.52
N GLY A 28 2.35 -17.58 28.19
CA GLY A 28 1.03 -17.08 27.80
C GLY A 28 0.79 -17.08 26.28
N ILE A 29 -0.09 -16.21 25.84
CA ILE A 29 -0.48 -16.07 24.42
C ILE A 29 0.43 -15.04 23.77
N PHE A 30 1.11 -15.43 22.70
CA PHE A 30 2.11 -14.59 22.03
C PHE A 30 1.51 -13.29 21.48
N GLU A 31 0.32 -13.37 20.93
CA GLU A 31 -0.41 -12.23 20.37
C GLU A 31 -0.73 -11.18 21.44
N GLU A 32 -1.14 -11.62 22.66
CA GLU A 32 -1.39 -10.70 23.79
C GLU A 32 -0.12 -9.98 24.23
N ILE A 33 1.01 -10.68 24.23
CA ILE A 33 2.32 -10.09 24.53
C ILE A 33 2.73 -9.07 23.46
N LEU A 34 2.47 -9.39 22.19
CA LEU A 34 2.74 -8.46 21.10
C LEU A 34 1.86 -7.20 21.18
N ASP A 35 0.61 -7.34 21.59
CA ASP A 35 -0.31 -6.19 21.77
C ASP A 35 0.12 -5.29 22.93
N GLU A 36 0.64 -5.87 24.00
CA GLU A 36 1.11 -5.13 25.17
C GLU A 36 2.45 -4.42 24.90
N LEU A 37 3.42 -5.12 24.31
CA LEU A 37 4.78 -4.63 24.11
C LEU A 37 5.01 -4.00 22.74
N GLY A 38 4.20 -4.39 21.76
CA GLY A 38 4.37 -3.99 20.38
C GLY A 38 4.06 -2.51 20.13
N GLN A 39 4.78 -1.96 19.17
CA GLN A 39 4.51 -0.63 18.64
C GLN A 39 4.17 -0.74 17.17
N MET A 40 3.20 0.09 16.71
CA MET A 40 2.89 0.18 15.29
C MET A 40 4.16 0.53 14.50
N PRO A 41 4.56 -0.29 13.51
CA PRO A 41 5.69 0.03 12.66
C PRO A 41 5.33 1.23 11.78
N LEU A 42 5.97 2.36 12.02
CA LEU A 42 5.77 3.58 11.26
C LEU A 42 6.93 3.80 10.28
N PRO A 43 6.68 4.42 9.13
CA PRO A 43 7.75 4.88 8.26
C PRO A 43 8.72 5.81 9.00
N PRO A 44 10.02 5.82 8.64
CA PRO A 44 11.04 6.58 9.37
C PRO A 44 10.81 8.09 9.47
N TYR A 45 10.04 8.65 8.54
CA TYR A 45 9.70 10.09 8.53
C TYR A 45 8.61 10.46 9.54
N ILE A 46 7.91 9.48 10.14
CA ILE A 46 6.95 9.72 11.22
C ILE A 46 7.69 9.55 12.53
N THR A 47 8.10 10.67 13.12
CA THR A 47 8.91 10.69 14.35
C THR A 47 8.08 10.79 15.63
N HIS A 48 6.82 11.21 15.52
CA HIS A 48 5.91 11.29 16.65
C HIS A 48 5.24 9.95 16.94
N LYS A 49 5.24 9.54 18.20
CA LYS A 49 4.49 8.35 18.64
C LYS A 49 3.00 8.62 18.48
N LEU A 50 2.30 7.69 17.84
CA LEU A 50 0.85 7.78 17.73
C LEU A 50 0.21 7.46 19.09
N GLU A 51 -0.70 8.34 19.55
CA GLU A 51 -1.52 8.11 20.75
C GLU A 51 -2.53 6.99 20.49
N ASP A 52 -3.12 6.98 19.30
CA ASP A 52 -4.03 5.92 18.82
C ASP A 52 -3.34 5.07 17.74
N LYS A 53 -3.10 3.81 18.05
CA LYS A 53 -2.50 2.82 17.12
C LYS A 53 -3.33 2.67 15.85
N ASN A 54 -4.67 2.78 15.93
CA ASN A 54 -5.58 2.63 14.80
C ASN A 54 -5.50 3.78 13.79
N ARG A 55 -4.91 4.90 14.17
CA ARG A 55 -4.74 6.06 13.28
C ARG A 55 -3.91 5.75 12.04
N TYR A 56 -3.01 4.77 12.12
CA TYR A 56 -2.18 4.32 10.99
C TYR A 56 -2.71 3.03 10.37
N GLN A 57 -4.05 2.89 10.29
CA GLN A 57 -4.71 1.80 9.60
C GLN A 57 -5.99 2.30 8.96
N THR A 58 -6.39 1.67 7.85
CA THR A 58 -7.64 2.00 7.15
C THR A 58 -8.85 1.49 7.92
N VAL A 59 -9.98 2.19 7.78
CA VAL A 59 -11.26 1.81 8.43
C VAL A 59 -11.87 0.51 7.88
N TYR A 60 -11.27 -0.04 6.82
CA TYR A 60 -11.71 -1.27 6.13
C TYR A 60 -10.65 -2.38 6.14
N ALA A 61 -9.64 -2.29 7.00
CA ALA A 61 -8.67 -3.37 7.16
C ALA A 61 -9.34 -4.61 7.79
N GLU A 62 -9.17 -5.77 7.16
CA GLU A 62 -9.76 -7.04 7.60
C GLU A 62 -8.71 -8.12 7.86
N HIS A 63 -7.63 -8.16 7.06
CA HIS A 63 -6.65 -9.23 7.08
C HIS A 63 -5.31 -8.75 7.61
N GLU A 64 -4.87 -9.34 8.70
CA GLU A 64 -3.55 -9.10 9.27
C GLU A 64 -2.44 -9.75 8.42
N GLY A 65 -1.20 -9.29 8.58
CA GLY A 65 -0.01 -9.86 7.91
C GLY A 65 0.79 -8.89 7.06
N SER A 66 0.41 -7.62 7.01
CA SER A 66 1.16 -6.58 6.29
C SER A 66 2.05 -5.78 7.24
N ALA A 67 3.28 -5.49 6.82
CA ALA A 67 4.19 -4.61 7.58
C ALA A 67 3.91 -3.12 7.35
N ALA A 68 3.08 -2.77 6.37
CA ALA A 68 2.73 -1.39 6.06
C ALA A 68 1.23 -1.25 5.74
N ALA A 69 0.60 -0.18 6.24
CA ALA A 69 -0.77 0.17 5.90
C ALA A 69 -0.86 0.78 4.48
N PRO A 70 -1.99 0.59 3.76
CA PRO A 70 -2.23 1.25 2.48
C PRO A 70 -2.63 2.72 2.72
N THR A 71 -1.65 3.59 2.94
CA THR A 71 -1.84 4.92 3.53
C THR A 71 -2.68 5.88 2.69
N ALA A 72 -2.84 5.68 1.38
CA ALA A 72 -3.83 6.40 0.59
C ALA A 72 -5.27 6.11 1.04
N GLY A 73 -5.52 4.93 1.61
CA GLY A 73 -6.81 4.57 2.19
C GLY A 73 -7.17 5.31 3.49
N LEU A 74 -6.18 5.93 4.16
CA LEU A 74 -6.41 6.71 5.38
C LEU A 74 -7.26 7.97 5.14
N HIS A 75 -7.35 8.43 3.89
CA HIS A 75 -8.22 9.54 3.51
C HIS A 75 -9.72 9.19 3.53
N PHE A 76 -10.06 7.90 3.59
CA PHE A 76 -11.44 7.43 3.57
C PHE A 76 -11.92 7.13 4.98
N THR A 77 -12.95 7.86 5.42
CA THR A 77 -13.71 7.54 6.62
C THR A 77 -14.86 6.59 6.29
N LYS A 78 -15.49 6.00 7.31
CA LYS A 78 -16.70 5.17 7.11
C LYS A 78 -17.82 5.99 6.48
N GLU A 79 -18.01 7.22 6.94
CA GLU A 79 -19.03 8.15 6.46
C GLU A 79 -18.80 8.47 4.96
N LEU A 80 -17.55 8.79 4.57
CA LEU A 80 -17.23 9.07 3.18
C LEU A 80 -17.47 7.84 2.29
N LEU A 81 -17.14 6.63 2.75
CA LEU A 81 -17.41 5.41 2.01
C LEU A 81 -18.91 5.19 1.80
N GLU A 82 -19.75 5.49 2.80
CA GLU A 82 -21.21 5.41 2.66
C GLU A 82 -21.77 6.50 1.71
N GLU A 83 -21.25 7.71 1.75
CA GLU A 83 -21.60 8.76 0.78
C GLU A 83 -21.26 8.36 -0.67
N ILE A 84 -20.10 7.74 -0.87
CA ILE A 84 -19.66 7.22 -2.17
C ILE A 84 -20.64 6.15 -2.68
N LYS A 85 -21.01 5.20 -1.81
CA LYS A 85 -22.00 4.17 -2.13
C LYS A 85 -23.37 4.76 -2.45
N ALA A 86 -23.81 5.76 -1.66
CA ALA A 86 -25.09 6.44 -1.87
C ALA A 86 -25.17 7.16 -3.24
N LYS A 87 -24.03 7.55 -3.81
CA LYS A 87 -23.92 8.08 -5.18
C LYS A 87 -23.91 7.00 -6.27
N GLY A 88 -24.12 5.73 -5.91
CA GLY A 88 -24.12 4.61 -6.85
C GLY A 88 -22.72 4.11 -7.30
N ILE A 89 -21.67 4.59 -6.65
CA ILE A 89 -20.31 4.14 -6.92
C ILE A 89 -20.06 2.83 -6.17
N LYS A 90 -19.66 1.79 -6.90
CA LYS A 90 -19.32 0.49 -6.32
C LYS A 90 -17.94 0.55 -5.67
N ILE A 91 -17.79 -0.14 -4.54
CA ILE A 91 -16.53 -0.29 -3.82
C ILE A 91 -16.14 -1.77 -3.84
N ALA A 92 -14.91 -2.06 -4.27
CA ALA A 92 -14.30 -3.37 -4.24
C ALA A 92 -13.01 -3.31 -3.42
N HIS A 93 -12.72 -4.37 -2.66
CA HIS A 93 -11.52 -4.46 -1.85
C HIS A 93 -10.59 -5.55 -2.40
N VAL A 94 -9.30 -5.29 -2.30
CA VAL A 94 -8.24 -6.26 -2.61
C VAL A 94 -7.26 -6.31 -1.44
N THR A 95 -6.61 -7.44 -1.24
CA THR A 95 -5.61 -7.60 -0.19
C THR A 95 -4.22 -7.68 -0.81
N LEU A 96 -3.28 -6.92 -0.25
CA LEU A 96 -1.84 -7.06 -0.53
C LEU A 96 -1.08 -7.02 0.80
N HIS A 97 -0.34 -8.07 1.08
CA HIS A 97 0.55 -8.11 2.24
C HIS A 97 1.88 -7.46 1.90
N VAL A 98 1.99 -6.18 2.22
CA VAL A 98 3.17 -5.36 1.93
C VAL A 98 4.30 -5.72 2.88
N GLY A 99 5.45 -6.07 2.32
CA GLY A 99 6.65 -6.40 3.08
C GLY A 99 7.45 -5.17 3.52
N LEU A 100 8.42 -5.37 4.40
CA LEU A 100 9.32 -4.31 4.90
C LEU A 100 10.16 -3.65 3.80
N GLY A 101 10.30 -4.30 2.65
CA GLY A 101 11.05 -3.78 1.50
C GLY A 101 10.50 -2.48 0.92
N THR A 102 9.21 -2.22 1.06
CA THR A 102 8.55 -0.99 0.57
C THR A 102 9.13 0.30 1.17
N PHE A 103 9.74 0.23 2.35
CA PHE A 103 10.37 1.38 3.00
C PHE A 103 11.83 1.59 2.62
N ARG A 104 12.39 0.73 1.76
CA ARG A 104 13.79 0.86 1.32
C ARG A 104 13.87 1.80 0.13
N PRO A 105 14.81 2.77 0.14
CA PRO A 105 15.03 3.63 -1.02
C PRO A 105 15.60 2.80 -2.19
N VAL A 106 15.31 3.26 -3.40
CA VAL A 106 15.97 2.73 -4.61
C VAL A 106 17.46 3.09 -4.53
N LYS A 107 18.32 2.09 -4.75
CA LYS A 107 19.78 2.25 -4.66
C LYS A 107 20.47 2.17 -6.01
N GLU A 108 19.77 1.64 -6.99
CA GLU A 108 20.26 1.41 -8.34
C GLU A 108 20.18 2.70 -9.15
N ASP A 109 21.30 3.06 -9.84
CA ASP A 109 21.35 4.22 -10.74
C ASP A 109 20.53 3.98 -12.02
N ASN A 110 20.41 2.71 -12.43
CA ASN A 110 19.58 2.31 -13.56
C ASN A 110 18.34 1.58 -13.08
N ILE A 111 17.16 2.11 -13.40
CA ILE A 111 15.86 1.55 -13.00
C ILE A 111 15.64 0.12 -13.51
N LEU A 112 16.28 -0.28 -14.61
CA LEU A 112 16.15 -1.63 -15.17
C LEU A 112 16.86 -2.69 -14.31
N ASP A 113 17.76 -2.28 -13.43
CA ASP A 113 18.49 -3.17 -12.51
C ASP A 113 17.74 -3.30 -11.17
N HIS A 114 16.68 -2.50 -10.97
CA HIS A 114 15.89 -2.54 -9.75
C HIS A 114 14.97 -3.75 -9.70
N HIS A 115 15.09 -4.54 -8.63
CA HIS A 115 14.22 -5.67 -8.35
C HIS A 115 13.21 -5.33 -7.25
N MET A 116 11.94 -5.39 -7.60
CA MET A 116 10.85 -5.21 -6.63
C MET A 116 10.79 -6.41 -5.68
N HIS A 117 10.50 -6.14 -4.41
CA HIS A 117 10.20 -7.20 -3.46
C HIS A 117 8.87 -7.87 -3.80
N SER A 118 8.86 -9.19 -3.67
CA SER A 118 7.66 -9.99 -3.89
C SER A 118 6.69 -9.82 -2.71
N GLU A 119 5.41 -9.55 -3.02
CA GLU A 119 4.34 -9.32 -2.05
C GLU A 119 3.15 -10.19 -2.38
N PHE A 120 2.51 -10.77 -1.35
CA PHE A 120 1.39 -11.69 -1.51
C PHE A 120 0.09 -10.92 -1.66
N TYR A 121 -0.69 -11.24 -2.71
CA TYR A 121 -1.99 -10.62 -2.97
C TYR A 121 -3.14 -11.63 -2.96
N VAL A 122 -4.35 -11.11 -2.69
CA VAL A 122 -5.61 -11.83 -2.85
C VAL A 122 -6.64 -10.92 -3.50
N ILE A 123 -7.33 -11.44 -4.52
CA ILE A 123 -8.55 -10.86 -5.10
C ILE A 123 -9.64 -11.91 -4.97
N ASP A 124 -10.71 -11.58 -4.26
CA ASP A 124 -11.86 -12.46 -4.12
C ASP A 124 -12.79 -12.38 -5.34
N GLU A 125 -13.76 -13.30 -5.41
CA GLU A 125 -14.71 -13.41 -6.50
C GLU A 125 -15.58 -12.15 -6.64
N LYS A 126 -16.06 -11.63 -5.52
CA LYS A 126 -16.92 -10.44 -5.47
C LYS A 126 -16.20 -9.19 -5.98
N ALA A 127 -14.93 -9.01 -5.61
CA ALA A 127 -14.11 -7.90 -6.10
C ALA A 127 -13.87 -8.01 -7.60
N ALA A 128 -13.47 -9.20 -8.08
CA ALA A 128 -13.25 -9.45 -9.50
C ALA A 128 -14.53 -9.22 -10.33
N GLU A 129 -15.67 -9.76 -9.89
CA GLU A 129 -16.97 -9.56 -10.56
C GLU A 129 -17.37 -8.10 -10.60
N THR A 130 -17.29 -7.38 -9.45
CA THR A 130 -17.65 -5.96 -9.37
C THR A 130 -16.84 -5.10 -10.33
N ILE A 131 -15.53 -5.34 -10.43
CA ILE A 131 -14.63 -4.60 -11.32
C ILE A 131 -14.94 -4.95 -12.79
N ASN A 132 -15.09 -6.23 -13.10
CA ASN A 132 -15.36 -6.70 -14.45
C ASN A 132 -16.72 -6.20 -14.98
N GLU A 133 -17.76 -6.25 -14.16
CA GLU A 133 -19.07 -5.70 -14.53
C GLU A 133 -18.99 -4.18 -14.77
N THR A 134 -18.25 -3.46 -13.94
CA THR A 134 -18.06 -2.02 -14.11
C THR A 134 -17.40 -1.72 -15.45
N LYS A 135 -16.33 -2.44 -15.81
CA LYS A 135 -15.65 -2.28 -17.11
C LYS A 135 -16.55 -2.64 -18.28
N LYS A 136 -17.27 -3.77 -18.22
CA LYS A 136 -18.22 -4.20 -19.28
C LYS A 136 -19.32 -3.16 -19.55
N ASN A 137 -19.72 -2.43 -18.51
CA ASN A 137 -20.73 -1.38 -18.62
C ASN A 137 -20.16 0.00 -18.96
N GLY A 138 -18.88 0.09 -19.35
CA GLY A 138 -18.21 1.34 -19.71
C GLY A 138 -17.90 2.27 -18.53
N GLY A 139 -17.94 1.73 -17.31
CA GLY A 139 -17.53 2.46 -16.11
C GLY A 139 -16.01 2.52 -15.94
N ARG A 140 -15.55 3.39 -15.07
CA ARG A 140 -14.13 3.59 -14.77
C ARG A 140 -13.73 2.89 -13.47
N ILE A 141 -12.52 2.39 -13.43
CA ILE A 141 -11.88 1.80 -12.25
C ILE A 141 -10.89 2.80 -11.67
N ILE A 142 -11.21 3.33 -10.50
CA ILE A 142 -10.34 4.26 -9.77
C ILE A 142 -9.70 3.51 -8.61
N ALA A 143 -8.41 3.25 -8.72
CA ALA A 143 -7.67 2.61 -7.65
C ALA A 143 -7.43 3.58 -6.49
N VAL A 144 -7.43 3.06 -5.28
CA VAL A 144 -7.01 3.80 -4.08
C VAL A 144 -5.70 3.21 -3.58
N GLY A 145 -4.63 3.97 -3.76
CA GLY A 145 -3.26 3.59 -3.41
C GLY A 145 -2.53 2.78 -4.48
N THR A 146 -1.22 2.91 -4.46
CA THR A 146 -0.30 2.16 -5.32
C THR A 146 -0.36 0.65 -5.06
N THR A 147 -0.72 0.26 -3.85
CA THR A 147 -0.97 -1.12 -3.42
C THR A 147 -2.08 -1.77 -4.26
N SER A 148 -3.26 -1.13 -4.31
CA SER A 148 -4.38 -1.60 -5.13
C SER A 148 -4.02 -1.62 -6.62
N THR A 149 -3.34 -0.57 -7.10
CA THR A 149 -2.88 -0.49 -8.49
C THR A 149 -2.01 -1.69 -8.86
N ARG A 150 -0.98 -1.98 -8.06
CA ARG A 150 -0.06 -3.10 -8.33
C ARG A 150 -0.79 -4.45 -8.32
N THR A 151 -1.71 -4.65 -7.39
CA THR A 151 -2.52 -5.87 -7.32
C THR A 151 -3.38 -6.05 -8.57
N LEU A 152 -4.12 -5.01 -8.97
CA LEU A 152 -5.01 -5.06 -10.12
C LEU A 152 -4.24 -5.26 -11.43
N GLU A 153 -3.15 -4.51 -11.62
CA GLU A 153 -2.32 -4.61 -12.83
C GLU A 153 -1.59 -5.96 -12.95
N THR A 154 -1.27 -6.62 -11.83
CA THR A 154 -0.70 -7.96 -11.84
C THR A 154 -1.68 -9.01 -12.35
N VAL A 155 -2.95 -8.91 -11.96
CA VAL A 155 -3.97 -9.94 -12.24
C VAL A 155 -4.67 -9.69 -13.56
N ALA A 156 -4.74 -8.45 -14.02
CA ALA A 156 -5.45 -8.09 -15.24
C ALA A 156 -4.90 -8.79 -16.49
N ASP A 157 -5.79 -9.40 -17.24
CA ASP A 157 -5.49 -9.91 -18.59
C ASP A 157 -5.30 -8.77 -19.61
N GLU A 158 -5.08 -9.10 -20.87
CA GLU A 158 -4.86 -8.13 -21.95
C GLU A 158 -6.08 -7.22 -22.21
N ASN A 159 -7.27 -7.63 -21.78
CA ASN A 159 -8.50 -6.85 -21.85
C ASN A 159 -8.80 -6.10 -20.56
N GLY A 160 -7.91 -6.17 -19.57
CA GLY A 160 -8.05 -5.56 -18.26
C GLY A 160 -9.07 -6.25 -17.36
N MET A 161 -9.45 -7.50 -17.68
CA MET A 161 -10.38 -8.28 -16.87
C MET A 161 -9.64 -9.02 -15.78
N LEU A 162 -10.29 -9.17 -14.62
CA LEU A 162 -9.73 -9.80 -13.44
C LEU A 162 -10.36 -11.17 -13.20
N ARG A 163 -9.64 -12.02 -12.48
CA ARG A 163 -10.14 -13.27 -11.91
C ARG A 163 -9.90 -13.32 -10.41
N ALA A 164 -10.75 -14.04 -9.70
CA ALA A 164 -10.49 -14.38 -8.31
C ALA A 164 -9.24 -15.26 -8.23
N CYS A 165 -8.24 -14.82 -7.49
CA CYS A 165 -6.99 -15.54 -7.31
C CYS A 165 -6.17 -14.97 -6.16
N SER A 166 -5.17 -15.72 -5.77
CA SER A 166 -4.08 -15.27 -4.90
C SER A 166 -2.74 -15.62 -5.51
N GLY A 167 -1.72 -14.89 -5.17
CA GLY A 167 -0.38 -15.12 -5.69
C GLY A 167 0.62 -14.11 -5.17
N TRP A 168 1.78 -14.08 -5.81
CA TRP A 168 2.86 -13.15 -5.49
C TRP A 168 3.05 -12.17 -6.64
N THR A 169 3.33 -10.91 -6.31
CA THR A 169 3.63 -9.87 -7.27
C THR A 169 4.94 -9.18 -6.93
N ASP A 170 5.77 -9.01 -7.94
CA ASP A 170 6.97 -8.17 -7.96
C ASP A 170 6.87 -7.11 -9.07
N ILE A 171 5.64 -6.79 -9.49
CA ILE A 171 5.40 -5.85 -10.58
C ILE A 171 6.07 -4.50 -10.30
N PHE A 172 6.89 -4.06 -11.26
CA PHE A 172 7.52 -2.75 -11.26
C PHE A 172 6.91 -1.88 -12.34
N ILE A 173 6.16 -0.86 -11.92
CA ILE A 173 5.46 0.07 -12.81
C ILE A 173 6.26 1.37 -12.87
N TYR A 174 6.73 1.73 -14.07
CA TYR A 174 7.50 2.94 -14.36
C TYR A 174 7.09 3.53 -15.72
N PRO A 175 7.52 4.75 -16.06
CA PRO A 175 7.14 5.40 -17.32
C PRO A 175 7.35 4.52 -18.56
N GLY A 176 6.29 4.37 -19.36
CA GLY A 176 6.21 3.44 -20.48
C GLY A 176 5.35 2.20 -20.22
N TYR A 177 4.97 1.93 -18.96
CA TYR A 177 4.00 0.90 -18.62
C TYR A 177 2.60 1.25 -19.20
N LYS A 178 1.91 0.23 -19.72
CA LYS A 178 0.53 0.36 -20.24
C LYS A 178 -0.44 -0.22 -19.23
N PHE A 179 -1.19 0.64 -18.57
CA PHE A 179 -2.22 0.21 -17.63
C PHE A 179 -3.36 -0.51 -18.34
N LYS A 180 -3.85 -1.58 -17.72
CA LYS A 180 -4.92 -2.45 -18.24
C LYS A 180 -6.14 -2.43 -17.33
N ALA A 181 -5.91 -2.41 -16.01
CA ALA A 181 -6.96 -2.57 -15.02
C ALA A 181 -7.60 -1.25 -14.60
N ILE A 182 -6.80 -0.20 -14.41
CA ILE A 182 -7.26 1.06 -13.80
C ILE A 182 -7.37 2.19 -14.82
N ASP A 183 -8.28 3.12 -14.56
CA ASP A 183 -8.53 4.33 -15.34
C ASP A 183 -8.16 5.60 -14.56
N GLY A 184 -7.87 5.48 -13.28
CA GLY A 184 -7.45 6.57 -12.43
C GLY A 184 -6.94 6.08 -11.08
N LEU A 185 -6.32 6.98 -10.34
CA LEU A 185 -5.65 6.67 -9.08
C LEU A 185 -5.85 7.79 -8.06
N ILE A 186 -6.29 7.42 -6.86
CA ILE A 186 -6.21 8.28 -5.68
C ILE A 186 -5.00 7.82 -4.87
N THR A 187 -4.06 8.73 -4.60
CA THR A 187 -2.83 8.38 -3.89
C THR A 187 -2.28 9.56 -3.10
N ASN A 188 -1.30 9.32 -2.24
CA ASN A 188 -0.57 10.36 -1.53
C ASN A 188 0.47 11.03 -2.44
N PHE A 189 1.03 12.16 -1.99
CA PHE A 189 2.28 12.67 -2.53
C PHE A 189 3.44 11.83 -2.02
N HIS A 190 4.27 11.33 -2.93
CA HIS A 190 5.35 10.38 -2.66
C HIS A 190 6.72 11.05 -2.56
N LEU A 191 7.68 10.35 -1.95
CA LEU A 191 9.07 10.77 -1.88
C LEU A 191 9.69 10.85 -3.28
N PRO A 192 10.61 11.81 -3.52
CA PRO A 192 11.44 11.81 -4.70
C PRO A 192 12.29 10.51 -4.76
N GLU A 193 12.72 10.14 -5.97
CA GLU A 193 13.56 8.96 -6.22
C GLU A 193 12.96 7.64 -5.70
N SER A 194 11.62 7.55 -5.63
CA SER A 194 10.92 6.34 -5.18
C SER A 194 10.22 5.62 -6.34
N THR A 195 10.06 4.30 -6.19
CA THR A 195 9.27 3.49 -7.11
C THR A 195 7.81 3.95 -7.21
N LEU A 196 7.29 4.56 -6.14
CA LEU A 196 5.93 5.09 -6.09
C LEU A 196 5.77 6.34 -6.98
N LEU A 197 6.78 7.22 -6.98
CA LEU A 197 6.79 8.38 -7.91
C LEU A 197 6.91 7.93 -9.37
N MET A 198 7.64 6.83 -9.63
CA MET A 198 7.71 6.24 -10.97
C MET A 198 6.36 5.70 -11.41
N LEU A 199 5.61 5.02 -10.53
CA LEU A 199 4.27 4.48 -10.81
C LEU A 199 3.29 5.60 -11.19
N VAL A 200 3.21 6.67 -10.39
CA VAL A 200 2.28 7.78 -10.70
C VAL A 200 2.71 8.52 -11.96
N SER A 201 4.00 8.61 -12.24
CA SER A 201 4.53 9.16 -13.49
C SER A 201 4.21 8.30 -14.72
N ALA A 202 4.08 6.99 -14.54
CA ALA A 202 3.68 6.07 -15.60
C ALA A 202 2.20 6.23 -15.96
N LEU A 203 1.33 6.53 -14.98
CA LEU A 203 -0.11 6.65 -15.21
C LEU A 203 -0.49 7.89 -16.04
N TYR A 204 0.28 8.96 -15.93
CA TYR A 204 -0.02 10.20 -16.66
C TYR A 204 1.16 10.63 -17.54
N SER A 205 2.12 11.38 -17.01
CA SER A 205 3.44 11.61 -17.59
C SER A 205 4.40 12.12 -16.51
N ARG A 206 5.68 11.79 -16.66
CA ARG A 206 6.69 12.23 -15.71
C ARG A 206 6.73 13.76 -15.57
N GLU A 207 6.70 14.46 -16.68
CA GLU A 207 6.78 15.94 -16.74
C GLU A 207 5.60 16.58 -16.02
N LYS A 208 4.38 16.10 -16.30
CA LYS A 208 3.14 16.62 -15.70
C LYS A 208 3.02 16.29 -14.20
N ILE A 209 3.46 15.11 -13.80
CA ILE A 209 3.48 14.75 -12.37
C ILE A 209 4.48 15.64 -11.63
N LEU A 210 5.69 15.86 -12.17
CA LEU A 210 6.68 16.76 -11.54
C LEU A 210 6.20 18.22 -11.49
N GLU A 211 5.49 18.69 -12.52
CA GLU A 211 4.85 20.01 -12.51
C GLU A 211 3.79 20.11 -11.41
N ALA A 212 2.91 19.10 -11.28
CA ALA A 212 1.91 19.03 -10.21
C ALA A 212 2.55 18.99 -8.81
N TYR A 213 3.65 18.25 -8.65
CA TYR A 213 4.41 18.23 -7.40
C TYR A 213 5.03 19.58 -7.05
N LYS A 214 5.54 20.32 -8.06
CA LYS A 214 6.05 21.66 -7.86
C LYS A 214 4.95 22.60 -7.37
N VAL A 215 3.78 22.60 -8.01
CA VAL A 215 2.61 23.37 -7.58
C VAL A 215 2.18 22.97 -6.16
N ALA A 216 2.15 21.66 -5.85
CA ALA A 216 1.81 21.20 -4.51
C ALA A 216 2.76 21.71 -3.43
N VAL A 217 4.07 21.81 -3.72
CA VAL A 217 5.06 22.41 -2.80
C VAL A 217 4.83 23.92 -2.66
N GLU A 218 4.59 24.64 -3.74
CA GLU A 218 4.33 26.08 -3.75
C GLU A 218 3.05 26.42 -2.96
N GLU A 219 2.01 25.61 -3.12
CA GLU A 219 0.71 25.73 -2.42
C GLU A 219 0.71 25.10 -1.03
N ARG A 220 1.85 24.56 -0.56
CA ARG A 220 2.05 23.98 0.77
C ARG A 220 1.16 22.78 1.08
N TYR A 221 0.90 21.95 0.09
CA TYR A 221 0.29 20.63 0.33
C TYR A 221 1.18 19.79 1.23
N ARG A 222 0.55 18.98 2.07
CA ARG A 222 1.24 18.05 2.97
C ARG A 222 1.54 16.76 2.22
N PHE A 223 2.72 16.24 2.46
CA PHE A 223 3.23 15.06 1.77
C PHE A 223 3.15 13.82 2.66
N PHE A 224 3.31 12.65 2.06
CA PHE A 224 3.42 11.33 2.67
C PHE A 224 2.12 10.83 3.32
N SER A 225 2.25 9.90 4.29
CA SER A 225 1.14 9.07 4.82
C SER A 225 -0.02 9.86 5.42
N PHE A 226 0.26 10.93 6.13
CA PHE A 226 -0.76 11.81 6.76
C PHE A 226 -0.89 13.17 6.07
N GLY A 227 -0.42 13.24 4.84
CA GLY A 227 -0.51 14.42 4.02
C GLY A 227 -1.83 14.55 3.29
N ASP A 228 -1.78 15.22 2.15
CA ASP A 228 -2.92 15.43 1.27
C ASP A 228 -2.92 14.37 0.14
N ALA A 229 -4.04 14.21 -0.55
CA ALA A 229 -4.20 13.24 -1.61
C ALA A 229 -4.16 13.88 -2.99
N MET A 230 -3.71 13.11 -3.99
CA MET A 230 -3.84 13.40 -5.41
C MET A 230 -4.91 12.50 -6.02
N LEU A 231 -5.72 13.05 -6.93
CA LEU A 231 -6.53 12.29 -7.87
C LEU A 231 -5.94 12.46 -9.27
N ILE A 232 -5.55 11.36 -9.90
CA ILE A 232 -5.01 11.29 -11.26
C ILE A 232 -6.04 10.57 -12.14
N LEU A 233 -6.49 11.23 -13.24
CA LEU A 233 -7.52 10.74 -14.16
C LEU A 233 -7.03 10.78 -15.61
#